data_675e601fe4a130e73923a201054a8c55
#
_entry.id   675e601fe4a130e73923a201054a8c55
#
_cell.length_a   1.000
_cell.length_b   1.000
_cell.length_c   1.000
_cell.angle_alpha   90.00
_cell.angle_beta   90.00
_cell.angle_gamma   90.00
#
_symmetry.space_group_name_H-M   'P 1'
#
loop_
_entity.id
_entity.type
_entity.pdbx_description
1 polymer ?
#
loop_
_entity_poly.entity_id
_entity_poly.type
_entity_poly.pdbx_seq_one_letter_code
_entity_poly.pdbx_strand_id
1 'polypeptide(L)'
;LGDVYKRQILLDIMLPGDDGYTILEQLKSMPSVKDVPVIMVTAKEAEFDKVKGLEGGADDYITKPFGMMEFVARVKAVLRRSARQNEDKELHYDELYLNVGRHEVHYREEKVDLTRKEFELLQYLLENKGLVMTRNQILCHVWGYDFDGETRTVDVHVRTLRQKLGEAGNLIETVRGVGYRIGA
;
A
#
# COMPACT_ATOMS: atom_id res chain seq x y z
N LEU A 1 8.50 -12.75 14.86
CA LEU A 1 7.26 -13.02 14.11
C LEU A 1 7.09 -11.86 13.14
N GLY A 2 7.28 -12.13 11.84
CA GLY A 2 7.25 -11.09 10.81
C GLY A 2 5.85 -10.50 10.67
N ASP A 3 5.77 -9.19 10.51
CA ASP A 3 4.55 -8.45 10.21
C ASP A 3 3.88 -9.06 8.99
N VAL A 4 2.73 -9.67 9.20
CA VAL A 4 1.89 -10.18 8.11
C VAL A 4 1.14 -8.98 7.55
N TYR A 5 1.74 -8.28 6.60
CA TYR A 5 0.99 -7.33 5.77
C TYR A 5 -0.09 -8.11 5.04
N LYS A 6 -1.33 -7.67 5.17
CA LYS A 6 -2.43 -8.18 4.36
C LYS A 6 -2.14 -7.77 2.92
N ARG A 7 -1.62 -8.71 2.14
CA ARG A 7 -1.19 -8.47 0.75
C ARG A 7 -2.35 -8.55 -0.23
N GLN A 8 -3.56 -8.88 0.23
CA GLN A 8 -4.71 -9.13 -0.62
C GLN A 8 -6.02 -9.06 0.19
N ILE A 9 -7.08 -8.60 -0.45
CA ILE A 9 -8.44 -8.59 0.09
C ILE A 9 -9.27 -9.65 -0.63
N LEU A 10 -10.00 -10.47 0.15
CA LEU A 10 -11.07 -11.33 -0.34
C LEU A 10 -12.37 -10.66 0.02
N LEU A 11 -13.15 -10.26 -0.97
CA LEU A 11 -14.38 -9.50 -0.78
C LEU A 11 -15.58 -10.28 -1.27
N ASP A 12 -16.48 -10.63 -0.35
CA ASP A 12 -17.78 -11.22 -0.74
C ASP A 12 -18.70 -10.14 -1.29
N ILE A 13 -19.42 -10.44 -2.35
CA ILE A 13 -20.42 -9.53 -2.90
C ILE A 13 -21.66 -9.48 -2.02
N MET A 14 -22.02 -10.62 -1.43
CA MET A 14 -23.24 -10.75 -0.61
C MET A 14 -22.93 -10.56 0.88
N LEU A 15 -22.56 -9.33 1.26
CA LEU A 15 -22.39 -8.98 2.66
C LEU A 15 -23.69 -8.42 3.24
N PRO A 16 -24.00 -8.66 4.53
CA PRO A 16 -25.12 -8.01 5.19
C PRO A 16 -24.80 -6.51 5.37
N GLY A 17 -25.60 -5.65 4.76
CA GLY A 17 -25.42 -4.20 4.78
C GLY A 17 -25.03 -3.66 3.41
N ASP A 18 -23.78 -3.25 3.24
CA ASP A 18 -23.29 -2.69 1.98
C ASP A 18 -23.03 -3.77 0.92
N ASP A 19 -23.37 -3.47 -0.34
CA ASP A 19 -23.04 -4.32 -1.47
C ASP A 19 -21.51 -4.36 -1.66
N GLY A 20 -20.95 -5.56 -1.88
CA GLY A 20 -19.53 -5.75 -2.09
C GLY A 20 -18.94 -4.89 -3.22
N TYR A 21 -19.74 -4.50 -4.22
CA TYR A 21 -19.30 -3.56 -5.26
C TYR A 21 -19.08 -2.15 -4.72
N THR A 22 -19.97 -1.68 -3.85
CA THR A 22 -19.81 -0.38 -3.18
C THR A 22 -18.54 -0.35 -2.32
N ILE A 23 -18.28 -1.44 -1.60
CA ILE A 23 -17.05 -1.59 -0.80
C ILE A 23 -15.81 -1.59 -1.72
N LEU A 24 -15.86 -2.28 -2.86
CA LEU A 24 -14.77 -2.29 -3.84
C LEU A 24 -14.46 -0.88 -4.35
N GLU A 25 -15.47 -0.12 -4.76
CA GLU A 25 -15.32 1.27 -5.21
C GLU A 25 -14.69 2.15 -4.12
N GLN A 26 -15.14 2.01 -2.88
CA GLN A 26 -14.55 2.72 -1.75
C GLN A 26 -13.08 2.34 -1.53
N LEU A 27 -12.73 1.05 -1.54
CA LEU A 27 -11.36 0.58 -1.40
C LEU A 27 -10.46 1.13 -2.51
N LYS A 28 -10.93 1.11 -3.76
CA LYS A 28 -10.15 1.60 -4.90
C LYS A 28 -10.06 3.14 -4.97
N SER A 29 -10.93 3.85 -4.28
CA SER A 29 -10.86 5.31 -4.12
C SER A 29 -9.93 5.78 -3.00
N MET A 30 -9.60 4.89 -2.04
CA MET A 30 -8.74 5.22 -0.89
C MET A 30 -7.26 5.12 -1.26
N PRO A 31 -6.47 6.21 -1.21
CA PRO A 31 -5.04 6.19 -1.58
C PRO A 31 -4.22 5.15 -0.83
N SER A 32 -4.57 4.87 0.43
CA SER A 32 -3.83 3.94 1.30
C SER A 32 -4.01 2.45 0.95
N VAL A 33 -5.06 2.08 0.22
CA VAL A 33 -5.40 0.68 -0.07
C VAL A 33 -5.79 0.41 -1.53
N LYS A 34 -5.83 1.43 -2.39
CA LYS A 34 -6.23 1.29 -3.81
C LYS A 34 -5.38 0.26 -4.58
N ASP A 35 -4.10 0.15 -4.22
CA ASP A 35 -3.14 -0.75 -4.87
C ASP A 35 -3.15 -2.16 -4.24
N VAL A 36 -3.93 -2.38 -3.17
CA VAL A 36 -4.09 -3.71 -2.59
C VAL A 36 -4.95 -4.56 -3.53
N PRO A 37 -4.47 -5.74 -3.96
CA PRO A 37 -5.23 -6.63 -4.82
C PRO A 37 -6.52 -7.10 -4.15
N VAL A 38 -7.62 -7.08 -4.90
CA VAL A 38 -8.94 -7.51 -4.43
C VAL A 38 -9.44 -8.66 -5.29
N ILE A 39 -9.75 -9.80 -4.66
CA ILE A 39 -10.47 -10.91 -5.29
C ILE A 39 -11.91 -10.88 -4.81
N MET A 40 -12.85 -10.75 -5.74
CA MET A 40 -14.28 -10.87 -5.45
C MET A 40 -14.67 -12.34 -5.27
N VAL A 41 -15.38 -12.66 -4.20
CA VAL A 41 -15.84 -14.02 -3.90
C VAL A 41 -17.37 -13.99 -3.76
N THR A 42 -18.10 -14.82 -4.53
CA THR A 42 -19.56 -14.72 -4.52
C THR A 42 -20.25 -16.02 -4.93
N ALA A 43 -21.52 -16.15 -4.57
CA ALA A 43 -22.42 -17.18 -5.06
C ALA A 43 -23.09 -16.80 -6.41
N LYS A 44 -22.90 -15.56 -6.89
CA LYS A 44 -23.51 -15.10 -8.15
C LYS A 44 -22.70 -15.58 -9.35
N GLU A 45 -23.35 -16.32 -10.25
CA GLU A 45 -22.76 -16.89 -11.47
C GLU A 45 -23.00 -16.04 -12.72
N ALA A 46 -23.81 -14.98 -12.63
CA ALA A 46 -24.16 -14.16 -13.77
C ALA A 46 -22.90 -13.50 -14.37
N GLU A 47 -22.72 -13.64 -15.67
CA GLU A 47 -21.60 -13.05 -16.41
C GLU A 47 -21.52 -11.53 -16.20
N PHE A 48 -22.67 -10.87 -16.12
CA PHE A 48 -22.77 -9.43 -15.85
C PHE A 48 -22.15 -9.03 -14.50
N ASP A 49 -22.34 -9.83 -13.45
CA ASP A 49 -21.77 -9.58 -12.14
C ASP A 49 -20.23 -9.69 -12.14
N LYS A 50 -19.70 -10.63 -12.94
CA LYS A 50 -18.24 -10.78 -13.11
C LYS A 50 -17.63 -9.58 -13.83
N VAL A 51 -18.25 -9.15 -14.92
CA VAL A 51 -17.81 -7.98 -15.70
C VAL A 51 -17.84 -6.73 -14.82
N LYS A 52 -18.94 -6.48 -14.11
CA LYS A 52 -19.07 -5.34 -13.20
C LYS A 52 -17.97 -5.30 -12.12
N GLY A 53 -17.64 -6.46 -11.54
CA GLY A 53 -16.57 -6.54 -10.53
C GLY A 53 -15.20 -6.22 -11.10
N LEU A 54 -14.88 -6.76 -12.27
CA LEU A 54 -13.60 -6.52 -12.94
C LEU A 54 -13.47 -5.07 -13.42
N GLU A 55 -14.53 -4.49 -14.00
CA GLU A 55 -14.57 -3.07 -14.39
C GLU A 55 -14.45 -2.14 -13.17
N GLY A 56 -14.97 -2.54 -11.99
CA GLY A 56 -14.83 -1.84 -10.72
C GLY A 56 -13.41 -1.90 -10.12
N GLY A 57 -12.46 -2.58 -10.79
CA GLY A 57 -11.07 -2.67 -10.36
C GLY A 57 -10.72 -3.88 -9.50
N ALA A 58 -11.56 -4.93 -9.48
CA ALA A 58 -11.19 -6.21 -8.89
C ALA A 58 -10.10 -6.90 -9.73
N ASP A 59 -9.15 -7.56 -9.06
CA ASP A 59 -8.02 -8.23 -9.73
C ASP A 59 -8.35 -9.66 -10.18
N ASP A 60 -9.33 -10.29 -9.57
CA ASP A 60 -9.89 -11.59 -9.96
C ASP A 60 -11.27 -11.82 -9.33
N TYR A 61 -11.93 -12.89 -9.74
CA TYR A 61 -13.28 -13.26 -9.33
C TYR A 61 -13.39 -14.77 -9.11
N ILE A 62 -14.00 -15.17 -7.99
CA ILE A 62 -14.20 -16.58 -7.63
C ILE A 62 -15.67 -16.85 -7.31
N THR A 63 -16.28 -17.84 -7.96
CA THR A 63 -17.66 -18.27 -7.69
C THR A 63 -17.71 -19.38 -6.66
N LYS A 64 -18.61 -19.27 -5.69
CA LYS A 64 -18.93 -20.33 -4.72
C LYS A 64 -19.94 -21.31 -5.37
N PRO A 65 -19.78 -22.65 -5.17
CA PRO A 65 -18.72 -23.32 -4.42
C PRO A 65 -17.42 -23.40 -5.24
N PHE A 66 -16.26 -23.20 -4.62
CA PHE A 66 -14.96 -23.33 -5.26
C PHE A 66 -14.11 -24.41 -4.60
N GLY A 67 -13.26 -25.05 -5.39
CA GLY A 67 -12.29 -25.99 -4.87
C GLY A 67 -11.10 -25.29 -4.21
N MET A 68 -10.57 -25.85 -3.12
CA MET A 68 -9.43 -25.26 -2.42
C MET A 68 -8.20 -25.08 -3.35
N MET A 69 -7.99 -26.00 -4.28
CA MET A 69 -6.89 -25.91 -5.26
C MET A 69 -7.06 -24.71 -6.21
N GLU A 70 -8.29 -24.49 -6.70
CA GLU A 70 -8.61 -23.33 -7.53
C GLU A 70 -8.38 -22.02 -6.76
N PHE A 71 -8.92 -21.95 -5.55
CA PHE A 71 -8.74 -20.78 -4.67
C PHE A 71 -7.28 -20.42 -4.49
N VAL A 72 -6.45 -21.40 -4.08
CA VAL A 72 -5.01 -21.19 -3.87
C VAL A 72 -4.31 -20.77 -5.16
N ALA A 73 -4.67 -21.36 -6.29
CA ALA A 73 -4.08 -21.02 -7.59
C ALA A 73 -4.38 -19.56 -7.99
N ARG A 74 -5.62 -19.09 -7.82
CA ARG A 74 -6.03 -17.71 -8.11
C ARG A 74 -5.35 -16.70 -7.19
N VAL A 75 -5.34 -16.96 -5.87
CA VAL A 75 -4.61 -16.13 -4.89
C VAL A 75 -3.14 -15.97 -5.29
N LYS A 76 -2.46 -17.07 -5.62
CA LYS A 76 -1.06 -17.03 -6.07
C LYS A 76 -0.88 -16.27 -7.38
N ALA A 77 -1.81 -16.39 -8.31
CA ALA A 77 -1.74 -15.70 -9.60
C ALA A 77 -1.89 -14.18 -9.43
N VAL A 78 -2.82 -13.74 -8.61
CA VAL A 78 -3.04 -12.31 -8.30
C VAL A 78 -1.82 -11.73 -7.58
N LEU A 79 -1.32 -12.41 -6.53
CA LEU A 79 -0.13 -11.96 -5.81
C LEU A 79 1.11 -11.88 -6.71
N ARG A 80 1.29 -12.81 -7.64
CA ARG A 80 2.39 -12.78 -8.61
C ARG A 80 2.29 -11.58 -9.57
N ARG A 81 1.07 -11.24 -10.05
CA ARG A 81 0.84 -10.07 -10.90
C ARG A 81 1.14 -8.77 -10.16
N SER A 82 0.63 -8.64 -8.93
CA SER A 82 0.89 -7.49 -8.07
C SER A 82 2.39 -7.33 -7.73
N ALA A 83 3.09 -8.44 -7.46
CA ALA A 83 4.53 -8.40 -7.23
C ALA A 83 5.30 -7.87 -8.45
N ARG A 84 4.95 -8.32 -9.67
CA ARG A 84 5.59 -7.83 -10.91
C ARG A 84 5.32 -6.35 -11.18
N GLN A 85 4.11 -5.86 -10.89
CA GLN A 85 3.81 -4.42 -11.00
C GLN A 85 4.63 -3.58 -10.04
N ASN A 86 4.99 -4.14 -8.87
CA ASN A 86 5.87 -3.47 -7.91
C ASN A 86 7.36 -3.56 -8.28
N GLU A 87 7.77 -4.59 -9.05
CA GLU A 87 9.18 -4.71 -9.50
C GLU A 87 9.63 -3.52 -10.35
N ASP A 88 8.72 -2.94 -11.13
CA ASP A 88 8.99 -1.79 -12.00
C ASP A 88 8.51 -0.45 -11.41
N LYS A 89 7.99 -0.45 -10.17
CA LYS A 89 7.47 0.78 -9.55
C LYS A 89 8.62 1.64 -9.07
N GLU A 90 8.79 2.77 -9.73
CA GLU A 90 9.76 3.80 -9.39
C GLU A 90 9.06 5.07 -8.91
N LEU A 91 9.58 5.65 -7.85
CA LEU A 91 9.09 6.89 -7.27
C LEU A 91 10.22 7.93 -7.34
N HIS A 92 9.88 9.11 -7.84
CA HIS A 92 10.82 10.21 -8.00
C HIS A 92 10.30 11.49 -7.36
N TYR A 93 11.17 12.18 -6.66
CA TYR A 93 10.91 13.53 -6.22
C TYR A 93 12.24 14.30 -6.13
N ASP A 94 12.36 15.38 -6.93
CA ASP A 94 13.61 16.10 -7.11
C ASP A 94 14.72 15.12 -7.56
N GLU A 95 15.87 15.12 -6.93
CA GLU A 95 16.97 14.20 -7.20
C GLU A 95 16.90 12.90 -6.38
N LEU A 96 15.79 12.69 -5.64
CA LEU A 96 15.54 11.48 -4.87
C LEU A 96 14.82 10.44 -5.72
N TYR A 97 15.39 9.26 -5.78
CA TYR A 97 14.87 8.09 -6.49
C TYR A 97 14.65 6.93 -5.53
N LEU A 98 13.53 6.24 -5.67
CA LEU A 98 13.21 5.03 -4.92
C LEU A 98 12.62 3.97 -5.86
N ASN A 99 13.25 2.80 -5.92
CA ASN A 99 12.73 1.64 -6.63
C ASN A 99 12.10 0.67 -5.63
N VAL A 100 10.79 0.46 -5.74
CA VAL A 100 10.02 -0.35 -4.79
C VAL A 100 10.41 -1.82 -4.89
N GLY A 101 10.54 -2.35 -6.11
CA GLY A 101 10.82 -3.76 -6.35
C GLY A 101 12.25 -4.16 -5.96
N ARG A 102 13.20 -3.31 -6.23
CA ARG A 102 14.62 -3.54 -5.88
C ARG A 102 14.95 -3.17 -4.44
N HIS A 103 14.03 -2.47 -3.76
CA HIS A 103 14.23 -1.94 -2.41
C HIS A 103 15.46 -1.02 -2.32
N GLU A 104 15.62 -0.17 -3.32
CA GLU A 104 16.76 0.73 -3.47
C GLU A 104 16.34 2.18 -3.40
N VAL A 105 17.19 2.99 -2.76
CA VAL A 105 17.03 4.45 -2.67
C VAL A 105 18.34 5.10 -3.12
N HIS A 106 18.22 6.13 -3.95
CA HIS A 106 19.34 6.96 -4.38
C HIS A 106 18.98 8.43 -4.23
N TYR A 107 19.96 9.23 -3.84
CA TYR A 107 19.88 10.67 -3.90
C TYR A 107 21.05 11.19 -4.75
N ARG A 108 20.71 11.87 -5.81
CA ARG A 108 21.64 12.15 -6.91
C ARG A 108 22.29 10.86 -7.38
N GLU A 109 23.20 10.39 -7.60
CA GLU A 109 23.70 9.07 -8.00
C GLU A 109 24.19 8.20 -6.83
N GLU A 110 24.08 8.71 -5.59
CA GLU A 110 24.58 8.02 -4.40
C GLU A 110 23.48 7.14 -3.79
N LYS A 111 23.83 5.88 -3.52
CA LYS A 111 22.93 4.94 -2.84
C LYS A 111 22.78 5.31 -1.37
N VAL A 112 21.54 5.31 -0.89
CA VAL A 112 21.20 5.55 0.51
C VAL A 112 20.74 4.26 1.16
N ASP A 113 21.46 3.81 2.19
CA ASP A 113 21.12 2.59 2.92
C ASP A 113 20.09 2.87 4.03
N LEU A 114 18.87 2.40 3.80
CA LEU A 114 17.76 2.52 4.73
C LEU A 114 17.44 1.16 5.36
N THR A 115 16.97 1.20 6.61
CA THR A 115 16.30 0.04 7.20
C THR A 115 14.95 -0.17 6.51
N ARG A 116 14.37 -1.36 6.66
CA ARG A 116 13.07 -1.67 6.08
C ARG A 116 12.00 -0.64 6.46
N LYS A 117 11.92 -0.25 7.74
CA LYS A 117 10.91 0.71 8.22
C LYS A 117 11.14 2.14 7.72
N GLU A 118 12.39 2.54 7.57
CA GLU A 118 12.74 3.84 6.94
C GLU A 118 12.41 3.85 5.45
N PHE A 119 12.64 2.74 4.75
CA PHE A 119 12.27 2.57 3.35
C PHE A 119 10.73 2.63 3.17
N GLU A 120 9.97 1.86 3.95
CA GLU A 120 8.50 1.85 3.93
C GLU A 120 7.93 3.24 4.27
N LEU A 121 8.53 3.95 5.21
CA LEU A 121 8.15 5.33 5.55
C LEU A 121 8.39 6.30 4.38
N LEU A 122 9.56 6.25 3.77
CA LEU A 122 9.90 7.09 2.62
C LEU A 122 9.00 6.79 1.43
N GLN A 123 8.79 5.51 1.12
CA GLN A 123 7.88 5.05 0.08
C GLN A 123 6.47 5.62 0.29
N TYR A 124 5.93 5.49 1.50
CA TYR A 124 4.59 5.98 1.82
C TYR A 124 4.44 7.49 1.64
N LEU A 125 5.45 8.26 2.04
CA LEU A 125 5.46 9.71 1.84
C LEU A 125 5.55 10.09 0.35
N LEU A 126 6.37 9.38 -0.45
CA LEU A 126 6.51 9.62 -1.90
C LEU A 126 5.24 9.23 -2.66
N GLU A 127 4.57 8.14 -2.30
CA GLU A 127 3.28 7.73 -2.88
C GLU A 127 2.16 8.74 -2.62
N ASN A 128 2.25 9.47 -1.52
CA ASN A 128 1.31 10.51 -1.12
C ASN A 128 1.91 11.91 -1.26
N LYS A 129 2.76 12.12 -2.24
CA LYS A 129 3.42 13.39 -2.52
C LYS A 129 2.44 14.55 -2.56
N GLY A 130 2.78 15.65 -1.89
CA GLY A 130 1.95 16.86 -1.77
C GLY A 130 0.88 16.78 -0.67
N LEU A 131 0.58 15.60 -0.13
CA LEU A 131 -0.40 15.43 0.93
C LEU A 131 0.26 15.36 2.30
N VAL A 132 -0.42 15.90 3.31
CA VAL A 132 0.04 15.79 4.70
C VAL A 132 -0.44 14.46 5.29
N MET A 133 0.49 13.57 5.57
CA MET A 133 0.21 12.31 6.27
C MET A 133 0.29 12.52 7.77
N THR A 134 -0.81 12.24 8.47
CA THR A 134 -0.84 12.30 9.93
C THR A 134 0.05 11.23 10.55
N ARG A 135 0.54 11.47 11.79
CA ARG A 135 1.34 10.46 12.52
C ARG A 135 0.63 9.13 12.67
N ASN A 136 -0.68 9.15 12.90
CA ASN A 136 -1.48 7.93 13.00
C ASN A 136 -1.57 7.19 11.65
N GLN A 137 -1.79 7.89 10.54
CA GLN A 137 -1.81 7.28 9.22
C GLN A 137 -0.46 6.62 8.88
N ILE A 138 0.65 7.33 9.15
CA ILE A 138 1.99 6.80 8.95
C ILE A 138 2.21 5.57 9.85
N LEU A 139 1.85 5.66 11.14
CA LEU A 139 2.01 4.56 12.09
C LEU A 139 1.24 3.31 11.64
N CYS A 140 -0.04 3.47 11.32
CA CYS A 140 -0.88 2.37 10.85
C CYS A 140 -0.38 1.77 9.53
N HIS A 141 0.10 2.59 8.59
CA HIS A 141 0.59 2.10 7.31
C HIS A 141 1.91 1.35 7.43
N VAL A 142 2.88 1.91 8.17
CA VAL A 142 4.24 1.37 8.24
C VAL A 142 4.39 0.29 9.32
N TRP A 143 3.65 0.37 10.44
CA TRP A 143 3.74 -0.58 11.55
C TRP A 143 2.51 -1.47 11.73
N GLY A 144 1.41 -1.15 11.06
CA GLY A 144 0.15 -1.90 11.14
C GLY A 144 -0.84 -1.34 12.17
N TYR A 145 -2.11 -1.74 12.04
CA TYR A 145 -3.20 -1.26 12.93
C TYR A 145 -3.11 -1.84 14.35
N ASP A 146 -2.47 -3.00 14.51
CA ASP A 146 -2.34 -3.68 15.80
C ASP A 146 -1.05 -3.28 16.55
N PHE A 147 -0.39 -2.22 16.09
CA PHE A 147 0.83 -1.74 16.73
C PHE A 147 0.50 -0.90 17.97
N ASP A 148 0.80 -1.42 19.15
CA ASP A 148 0.56 -0.77 20.44
C ASP A 148 1.54 0.39 20.76
N GLY A 149 2.39 0.78 19.81
CA GLY A 149 3.37 1.85 19.99
C GLY A 149 2.78 3.23 19.87
N GLU A 150 3.41 4.18 20.55
CA GLU A 150 3.04 5.59 20.47
C GLU A 150 3.40 6.20 19.10
N THR A 151 2.66 7.22 18.68
CA THR A 151 2.95 8.02 17.48
C THR A 151 4.35 8.65 17.46
N ARG A 152 4.99 8.75 18.64
CA ARG A 152 6.37 9.19 18.82
C ARG A 152 7.37 8.30 18.07
N THR A 153 7.05 7.03 17.83
CA THR A 153 7.83 6.12 16.98
C THR A 153 8.03 6.68 15.58
N VAL A 154 7.01 7.33 15.01
CA VAL A 154 7.09 7.99 13.70
C VAL A 154 8.12 9.11 13.72
N ASP A 155 8.11 9.97 14.76
CA ASP A 155 9.01 11.12 14.88
C ASP A 155 10.49 10.66 14.94
N VAL A 156 10.76 9.57 15.66
CA VAL A 156 12.11 8.98 15.75
C VAL A 156 12.56 8.48 14.36
N HIS A 157 11.71 7.74 13.64
CA HIS A 157 12.07 7.22 12.32
C HIS A 157 12.20 8.32 11.26
N VAL A 158 11.37 9.36 11.32
CA VAL A 158 11.55 10.53 10.44
C VAL A 158 12.88 11.23 10.70
N ARG A 159 13.28 11.36 11.97
CA ARG A 159 14.57 11.95 12.32
C ARG A 159 15.74 11.14 11.76
N THR A 160 15.74 9.81 11.98
CA THR A 160 16.82 8.94 11.47
C THR A 160 16.81 8.86 9.93
N LEU A 161 15.65 8.81 9.30
CA LEU A 161 15.48 8.86 7.86
C LEU A 161 16.09 10.16 7.28
N ARG A 162 15.75 11.32 7.84
CA ARG A 162 16.33 12.60 7.42
C ARG A 162 17.87 12.62 7.54
N GLN A 163 18.41 12.07 8.62
CA GLN A 163 19.86 11.99 8.82
C GLN A 163 20.54 11.13 7.74
N LYS A 164 19.93 9.99 7.36
CA LYS A 164 20.47 9.10 6.32
C LYS A 164 20.33 9.67 4.92
N LEU A 165 19.26 10.39 4.66
CA LEU A 165 19.03 11.07 3.37
C LEU A 165 19.94 12.32 3.18
N GLY A 166 20.61 12.81 4.23
CA GLY A 166 21.44 14.01 4.16
C GLY A 166 20.66 15.23 3.69
N GLU A 167 21.08 15.86 2.60
CA GLU A 167 20.41 17.04 2.03
C GLU A 167 18.96 16.73 1.60
N ALA A 168 18.72 15.53 1.04
CA ALA A 168 17.38 15.09 0.67
C ALA A 168 16.43 14.96 1.87
N GLY A 169 16.95 14.86 3.09
CA GLY A 169 16.13 14.87 4.31
C GLY A 169 15.30 16.14 4.48
N ASN A 170 15.72 17.26 3.88
CA ASN A 170 14.97 18.52 3.88
C ASN A 170 13.69 18.45 3.03
N LEU A 171 13.59 17.51 2.10
CA LEU A 171 12.39 17.28 1.28
C LEU A 171 11.22 16.76 2.10
N ILE A 172 11.49 16.17 3.27
CA ILE A 172 10.48 15.73 4.21
C ILE A 172 10.15 16.90 5.14
N GLU A 173 8.98 17.49 4.99
CA GLU A 173 8.53 18.62 5.80
C GLU A 173 7.77 18.16 7.03
N THR A 174 7.90 18.92 8.16
CA THR A 174 7.10 18.73 9.35
C THR A 174 5.93 19.70 9.35
N VAL A 175 4.70 19.19 9.31
CA VAL A 175 3.51 19.98 9.54
C VAL A 175 3.17 19.91 11.03
N ARG A 176 3.46 21.01 11.75
CA ARG A 176 3.33 21.06 13.21
C ARG A 176 1.93 20.68 13.67
N GLY A 177 1.84 19.81 14.69
CA GLY A 177 0.57 19.33 15.25
C GLY A 177 -0.17 18.30 14.39
N VAL A 178 0.25 18.05 13.14
CA VAL A 178 -0.43 17.14 12.19
C VAL A 178 0.44 15.92 11.85
N GLY A 179 1.55 16.13 11.16
CA GLY A 179 2.36 15.02 10.66
C GLY A 179 3.48 15.45 9.73
N TYR A 180 3.66 14.72 8.64
CA TYR A 180 4.76 14.90 7.70
C TYR A 180 4.27 14.89 6.25
N ARG A 181 5.02 15.56 5.39
CA ARG A 181 4.76 15.66 3.96
C ARG A 181 6.07 15.63 3.19
N ILE A 182 6.05 15.11 1.97
CA ILE A 182 7.10 15.27 0.98
C ILE A 182 6.51 15.94 -0.26
N GLY A 183 7.15 17.00 -0.74
CA GLY A 183 6.65 17.80 -1.85
C GLY A 183 5.51 18.74 -1.42
N ALA A 184 5.65 20.00 -1.76
CA ALA A 184 4.63 21.02 -1.61
C ALA A 184 3.97 21.31 -2.96
#